data_b69dbbff35323c6a6634586616a5ddce
#
_entry.id   b69dbbff35323c6a6634586616a5ddce
#
_cell.length_a   1.000
_cell.length_b   1.000
_cell.length_c   1.000
_cell.angle_alpha   90.00
_cell.angle_beta   90.00
_cell.angle_gamma   90.00
#
_symmetry.space_group_name_H-M   'P 1'
#
loop_
_entity.id
_entity.type
_entity.pdbx_description
1 polymer ?
#
loop_
_entity_poly.entity_id
_entity_poly.type
_entity_poly.pdbx_seq_one_letter_code
_entity_poly.pdbx_strand_id
1 'polypeptide(L)'
;MNRKQFLTSLGSIMVPLTLFPNSFINKISKMNSNFRKIYSNNNLKKEFYKFLKNVFNLYPENDLHELISRTTIKYNNDKDIYIHTQSKLTEITPSFSLFRNKLPALFKQKEEMAKQTLELIGKNTTYNGYLEIGSSGRYLDYLEEKVNITGKRYYADGKKPGYSIPEMVDRGQITIGAEYIPLTDYDTDYSKTIKNESIDLVTVYIGFHHCTINLRTTFISSIRNTLRTGGKLVLRDHDCFDENQKTMVALAHDVFNMGTEENWEYNSKEIRNFYSLNFICQFVEEIGFKFDKRTLFQEGDPTKNALMLFTKI
;
A
#
# COMPACT_ATOMS: atom_id res chain seq x y z
N MET A 1 -3.19 28.13 -17.06
CA MET A 1 -2.95 27.40 -18.32
C MET A 1 -3.65 26.05 -18.21
N ASN A 2 -4.61 25.75 -19.08
CA ASN A 2 -5.59 24.68 -18.89
C ASN A 2 -4.97 23.30 -19.24
N ARG A 3 -5.30 22.25 -18.49
CA ARG A 3 -4.77 20.86 -18.58
C ARG A 3 -4.77 20.24 -19.99
N LYS A 4 -5.50 20.83 -20.94
CA LYS A 4 -5.55 20.42 -22.35
C LYS A 4 -4.39 20.95 -23.23
N GLN A 5 -3.64 21.95 -22.79
CA GLN A 5 -2.57 22.57 -23.61
C GLN A 5 -1.17 21.99 -23.35
N PHE A 6 -1.00 21.17 -22.33
CA PHE A 6 0.30 20.54 -22.02
C PHE A 6 0.58 19.24 -22.79
N LEU A 7 -0.45 18.65 -23.43
CA LEU A 7 -0.33 17.37 -24.14
C LEU A 7 0.01 17.50 -25.64
N THR A 8 0.24 18.72 -26.16
CA THR A 8 0.48 18.95 -27.60
C THR A 8 1.92 19.30 -27.96
N SER A 9 2.88 19.27 -27.03
CA SER A 9 4.27 19.69 -27.34
C SER A 9 5.36 18.61 -27.21
N LEU A 10 5.00 17.34 -27.01
CA LEU A 10 5.93 16.23 -27.17
C LEU A 10 5.58 15.47 -28.45
N GLY A 11 6.29 15.81 -29.52
CA GLY A 11 6.28 15.07 -30.78
C GLY A 11 6.75 13.62 -30.56
N SER A 12 5.88 12.78 -30.03
CA SER A 12 6.08 11.33 -30.07
C SER A 12 5.85 10.88 -31.49
N ILE A 13 6.90 10.37 -32.12
CA ILE A 13 6.77 9.58 -33.34
C ILE A 13 5.91 8.38 -32.94
N MET A 14 4.60 8.50 -33.12
CA MET A 14 3.69 7.36 -33.09
C MET A 14 4.02 6.50 -34.32
N VAL A 15 4.83 5.49 -34.15
CA VAL A 15 4.89 4.38 -35.11
C VAL A 15 3.51 3.71 -35.01
N PRO A 16 2.73 3.64 -36.09
CA PRO A 16 1.39 3.03 -36.02
C PRO A 16 1.53 1.56 -35.61
N LEU A 17 0.87 1.18 -34.55
CA LEU A 17 0.85 -0.22 -34.03
C LEU A 17 0.31 -1.23 -35.07
N THR A 18 -0.27 -0.73 -36.16
CA THR A 18 -0.85 -1.49 -37.27
C THR A 18 0.18 -2.19 -38.16
N LEU A 19 1.49 -1.89 -38.01
CA LEU A 19 2.57 -2.51 -38.82
C LEU A 19 3.11 -3.84 -38.23
N PHE A 20 2.68 -4.23 -37.04
CA PHE A 20 3.13 -5.50 -36.46
C PHE A 20 2.07 -6.58 -36.59
N PRO A 21 2.46 -7.81 -36.97
CA PRO A 21 1.54 -8.94 -36.99
C PRO A 21 0.90 -9.16 -35.62
N ASN A 22 -0.39 -9.48 -35.56
CA ASN A 22 -1.11 -9.76 -34.30
C ASN A 22 -0.39 -10.77 -33.41
N SER A 23 0.37 -11.70 -33.99
CA SER A 23 1.22 -12.66 -33.27
C SER A 23 2.37 -11.99 -32.50
N PHE A 24 2.92 -10.89 -33.03
CA PHE A 24 4.00 -10.14 -32.40
C PHE A 24 3.48 -9.27 -31.22
N ILE A 25 2.33 -8.61 -31.42
CA ILE A 25 1.64 -7.85 -30.38
C ILE A 25 1.21 -8.78 -29.24
N ASN A 26 0.66 -9.96 -29.56
CA ASN A 26 0.32 -10.99 -28.58
C ASN A 26 1.54 -11.55 -27.84
N LYS A 27 2.70 -11.64 -28.49
CA LYS A 27 3.94 -12.10 -27.85
C LYS A 27 4.50 -11.05 -26.89
N ILE A 28 4.45 -9.76 -27.26
CA ILE A 28 4.88 -8.64 -26.38
C ILE A 28 3.93 -8.51 -25.18
N SER A 29 2.61 -8.60 -25.38
CA SER A 29 1.64 -8.53 -24.27
C SER A 29 1.80 -9.71 -23.30
N LYS A 30 2.12 -10.91 -23.81
CA LYS A 30 2.45 -12.07 -22.98
C LYS A 30 3.70 -11.86 -22.13
N MET A 31 4.72 -11.18 -22.65
CA MET A 31 5.97 -10.91 -21.92
C MET A 31 5.81 -9.89 -20.81
N ASN A 32 4.81 -9.00 -20.89
CA ASN A 32 4.61 -7.90 -19.91
C ASN A 32 3.47 -8.15 -18.91
N SER A 33 2.82 -9.31 -18.94
CA SER A 33 1.74 -9.63 -17.99
C SER A 33 2.29 -10.12 -16.66
N ASN A 34 1.94 -9.43 -15.56
CA ASN A 34 2.29 -9.83 -14.19
C ASN A 34 1.63 -11.16 -13.82
N PHE A 35 0.34 -11.33 -14.14
CA PHE A 35 -0.38 -12.59 -13.93
C PHE A 35 0.34 -13.76 -14.61
N ARG A 36 0.71 -13.60 -15.87
CA ARG A 36 1.35 -14.68 -16.61
C ARG A 36 2.76 -14.98 -16.15
N LYS A 37 3.57 -13.95 -15.81
CA LYS A 37 4.91 -14.17 -15.26
C LYS A 37 4.85 -14.99 -13.97
N ILE A 38 3.93 -14.69 -13.08
CA ILE A 38 3.78 -15.42 -11.81
C ILE A 38 3.18 -16.80 -12.04
N TYR A 39 2.06 -16.91 -12.77
CA TYR A 39 1.32 -18.17 -12.90
C TYR A 39 1.92 -19.19 -13.88
N SER A 40 2.85 -18.80 -14.75
CA SER A 40 3.62 -19.73 -15.58
C SER A 40 4.92 -20.22 -14.93
N ASN A 41 5.32 -19.65 -13.79
CA ASN A 41 6.49 -20.08 -13.03
C ASN A 41 6.05 -20.79 -11.74
N ASN A 42 6.33 -22.09 -11.61
CA ASN A 42 5.86 -22.89 -10.49
C ASN A 42 6.33 -22.37 -9.11
N ASN A 43 7.53 -21.79 -9.01
CA ASN A 43 8.04 -21.26 -7.74
C ASN A 43 7.33 -19.96 -7.39
N LEU A 44 7.23 -19.00 -8.32
CA LEU A 44 6.54 -17.74 -8.11
C LEU A 44 5.04 -17.96 -7.83
N LYS A 45 4.42 -18.91 -8.53
CA LYS A 45 3.02 -19.32 -8.29
C LYS A 45 2.80 -19.83 -6.88
N LYS A 46 3.72 -20.65 -6.34
CA LYS A 46 3.66 -21.14 -4.96
C LYS A 46 3.83 -20.00 -3.94
N GLU A 47 4.77 -19.09 -4.20
CA GLU A 47 4.95 -17.92 -3.34
C GLU A 47 3.72 -17.01 -3.37
N PHE A 48 3.13 -16.76 -4.54
CA PHE A 48 1.91 -15.96 -4.64
C PHE A 48 0.72 -16.61 -3.92
N TYR A 49 0.63 -17.93 -3.93
CA TYR A 49 -0.37 -18.63 -3.11
C TYR A 49 -0.20 -18.34 -1.60
N LYS A 50 1.06 -18.24 -1.11
CA LYS A 50 1.29 -17.85 0.29
C LYS A 50 0.79 -16.42 0.57
N PHE A 51 0.94 -15.49 -0.39
CA PHE A 51 0.35 -14.15 -0.27
C PHE A 51 -1.18 -14.22 -0.09
N LEU A 52 -1.86 -14.96 -0.94
CA LEU A 52 -3.32 -15.13 -0.83
C LEU A 52 -3.75 -15.68 0.53
N LYS A 53 -2.99 -16.67 1.04
CA LYS A 53 -3.28 -17.36 2.30
C LYS A 53 -2.91 -16.56 3.55
N ASN A 54 -1.76 -15.89 3.56
CA ASN A 54 -1.20 -15.29 4.77
C ASN A 54 -1.53 -13.81 4.91
N VAL A 55 -1.72 -13.10 3.78
CA VAL A 55 -1.81 -11.63 3.74
C VAL A 55 -3.18 -11.17 3.25
N PHE A 56 -3.58 -11.62 2.07
CA PHE A 56 -4.77 -11.10 1.41
C PHE A 56 -6.07 -11.47 2.13
N ASN A 57 -6.32 -12.76 2.35
CA ASN A 57 -7.40 -13.33 3.18
C ASN A 57 -8.85 -12.83 2.91
N LEU A 58 -9.13 -12.11 1.83
CA LEU A 58 -10.47 -11.58 1.54
C LEU A 58 -11.42 -12.61 0.93
N TYR A 59 -10.85 -13.65 0.33
CA TYR A 59 -11.57 -14.76 -0.33
C TYR A 59 -10.94 -16.10 0.08
N PRO A 60 -11.64 -17.23 -0.07
CA PRO A 60 -11.03 -18.55 0.07
C PRO A 60 -9.83 -18.68 -0.83
N GLU A 61 -8.66 -18.88 -0.26
CA GLU A 61 -7.38 -18.78 -0.96
C GLU A 61 -7.24 -19.81 -2.10
N ASN A 62 -7.75 -21.03 -1.90
CA ASN A 62 -7.72 -22.09 -2.92
C ASN A 62 -8.58 -21.72 -4.12
N ASP A 63 -9.82 -21.29 -3.88
CA ASP A 63 -10.79 -20.97 -4.92
C ASP A 63 -10.32 -19.76 -5.74
N LEU A 64 -9.79 -18.73 -5.06
CA LEU A 64 -9.24 -17.55 -5.73
C LEU A 64 -8.00 -17.92 -6.55
N HIS A 65 -7.10 -18.71 -5.99
CA HIS A 65 -5.89 -19.16 -6.69
C HIS A 65 -6.21 -19.96 -7.97
N GLU A 66 -7.17 -20.89 -7.89
CA GLU A 66 -7.64 -21.63 -9.05
C GLU A 66 -8.33 -20.73 -10.08
N LEU A 67 -9.16 -19.79 -9.63
CA LEU A 67 -9.84 -18.83 -10.50
C LEU A 67 -8.82 -17.98 -11.28
N ILE A 68 -7.82 -17.40 -10.62
CA ILE A 68 -6.75 -16.64 -11.27
C ILE A 68 -5.96 -17.54 -12.22
N SER A 69 -5.64 -18.78 -11.82
CA SER A 69 -4.91 -19.71 -12.68
C SER A 69 -5.67 -20.01 -13.99
N ARG A 70 -6.98 -20.30 -13.90
CA ARG A 70 -7.84 -20.58 -15.08
C ARG A 70 -7.97 -19.37 -15.99
N THR A 71 -8.17 -18.17 -15.46
CA THR A 71 -8.27 -16.95 -16.25
C THR A 71 -6.94 -16.60 -16.90
N THR A 72 -5.81 -16.79 -16.22
CA THR A 72 -4.46 -16.58 -16.77
C THR A 72 -4.14 -17.51 -17.93
N ILE A 73 -4.65 -18.74 -17.93
CA ILE A 73 -4.51 -19.65 -19.07
C ILE A 73 -5.34 -19.15 -20.26
N LYS A 74 -6.54 -18.66 -20.02
CA LYS A 74 -7.52 -18.29 -21.04
C LYS A 74 -7.20 -16.96 -21.73
N TYR A 75 -6.66 -15.98 -20.99
CA TYR A 75 -6.44 -14.61 -21.47
C TYR A 75 -4.95 -14.25 -21.51
N ASN A 76 -4.56 -13.32 -22.39
CA ASN A 76 -3.16 -13.05 -22.71
C ASN A 76 -2.60 -11.76 -22.08
N ASN A 77 -3.43 -10.88 -21.55
CA ASN A 77 -3.02 -9.60 -20.96
C ASN A 77 -3.67 -9.39 -19.59
N ASP A 78 -3.05 -8.56 -18.77
CA ASP A 78 -3.48 -8.34 -17.39
C ASP A 78 -4.88 -7.74 -17.30
N LYS A 79 -5.27 -6.85 -18.23
CA LYS A 79 -6.61 -6.26 -18.24
C LYS A 79 -7.71 -7.32 -18.36
N ASP A 80 -7.58 -8.21 -19.34
CA ASP A 80 -8.59 -9.24 -19.57
C ASP A 80 -8.60 -10.26 -18.42
N ILE A 81 -7.42 -10.65 -17.90
CA ILE A 81 -7.31 -11.54 -16.74
C ILE A 81 -7.98 -10.90 -15.53
N TYR A 82 -7.67 -9.64 -15.23
CA TYR A 82 -8.24 -8.88 -14.12
C TYR A 82 -9.77 -8.82 -14.21
N ILE A 83 -10.31 -8.29 -15.32
CA ILE A 83 -11.76 -8.09 -15.51
C ILE A 83 -12.51 -9.41 -15.42
N HIS A 84 -12.01 -10.46 -16.09
CA HIS A 84 -12.69 -11.76 -16.07
C HIS A 84 -12.56 -12.49 -14.74
N THR A 85 -11.47 -12.31 -14.00
CA THR A 85 -11.35 -12.84 -12.65
C THR A 85 -12.31 -12.09 -11.72
N GLN A 86 -12.32 -10.76 -11.76
CA GLN A 86 -13.19 -9.93 -10.94
C GLN A 86 -14.67 -10.26 -11.15
N SER A 87 -15.12 -10.43 -12.39
CA SER A 87 -16.51 -10.77 -12.72
C SER A 87 -16.98 -12.12 -12.15
N LYS A 88 -16.04 -12.97 -11.72
CA LYS A 88 -16.30 -14.29 -11.16
C LYS A 88 -16.06 -14.40 -9.65
N LEU A 89 -15.66 -13.32 -8.98
CA LEU A 89 -15.44 -13.33 -7.54
C LEU A 89 -16.69 -13.71 -6.75
N THR A 90 -17.87 -13.37 -7.26
CA THR A 90 -19.15 -13.76 -6.64
C THR A 90 -19.38 -15.27 -6.64
N GLU A 91 -18.80 -16.01 -7.62
CA GLU A 91 -18.92 -17.47 -7.69
C GLU A 91 -18.15 -18.17 -6.54
N ILE A 92 -17.10 -17.53 -6.01
CA ILE A 92 -16.26 -18.03 -4.92
C ILE A 92 -16.48 -17.30 -3.60
N THR A 93 -17.44 -16.36 -3.56
CA THR A 93 -17.73 -15.58 -2.35
C THR A 93 -18.70 -16.37 -1.46
N PRO A 94 -18.28 -16.82 -0.26
CA PRO A 94 -19.16 -17.54 0.65
C PRO A 94 -20.31 -16.66 1.13
N SER A 95 -21.45 -17.27 1.43
CA SER A 95 -22.50 -16.62 2.18
C SER A 95 -21.92 -16.08 3.50
N PHE A 96 -22.20 -14.82 3.85
CA PHE A 96 -21.62 -14.14 5.02
C PHE A 96 -20.09 -13.89 4.94
N SER A 97 -19.54 -13.71 3.74
CA SER A 97 -18.10 -13.45 3.52
C SER A 97 -17.57 -12.24 4.33
N LEU A 98 -18.40 -11.22 4.58
CA LEU A 98 -18.06 -10.08 5.42
C LEU A 98 -17.58 -10.53 6.80
N PHE A 99 -18.33 -11.41 7.47
CA PHE A 99 -18.02 -11.88 8.82
C PHE A 99 -16.97 -12.99 8.84
N ARG A 100 -16.94 -13.85 7.81
CA ARG A 100 -16.02 -14.98 7.77
C ARG A 100 -14.61 -14.64 7.32
N ASN A 101 -14.47 -13.71 6.39
CA ASN A 101 -13.21 -13.42 5.73
C ASN A 101 -12.76 -11.97 5.95
N LYS A 102 -13.58 -10.97 5.57
CA LYS A 102 -13.15 -9.54 5.57
C LYS A 102 -12.85 -9.01 6.98
N LEU A 103 -13.73 -9.21 7.96
CA LEU A 103 -13.50 -8.73 9.32
C LEU A 103 -12.30 -9.40 9.99
N PRO A 104 -12.17 -10.75 10.00
CA PRO A 104 -10.98 -11.40 10.57
C PRO A 104 -9.68 -10.97 9.90
N ALA A 105 -9.67 -10.80 8.57
CA ALA A 105 -8.50 -10.32 7.84
C ALA A 105 -8.10 -8.90 8.27
N LEU A 106 -9.10 -8.01 8.41
CA LEU A 106 -8.87 -6.64 8.88
C LEU A 106 -8.29 -6.61 10.30
N PHE A 107 -8.88 -7.36 11.24
CA PHE A 107 -8.38 -7.41 12.62
C PHE A 107 -6.97 -7.99 12.69
N LYS A 108 -6.70 -9.07 11.96
CA LYS A 108 -5.36 -9.66 11.88
C LYS A 108 -4.32 -8.66 11.33
N GLN A 109 -4.68 -7.90 10.30
CA GLN A 109 -3.79 -6.87 9.74
C GLN A 109 -3.53 -5.75 10.75
N LYS A 110 -4.57 -5.27 11.45
CA LYS A 110 -4.43 -4.26 12.50
C LYS A 110 -3.49 -4.71 13.60
N GLU A 111 -3.71 -5.91 14.12
CA GLU A 111 -2.90 -6.49 15.18
C GLU A 111 -1.44 -6.65 14.76
N GLU A 112 -1.18 -7.19 13.57
CA GLU A 112 0.19 -7.39 13.07
C GLU A 112 0.94 -6.06 12.87
N MET A 113 0.28 -5.07 12.25
CA MET A 113 0.87 -3.74 12.04
C MET A 113 1.16 -3.03 13.37
N ALA A 114 0.22 -3.10 14.32
CA ALA A 114 0.43 -2.52 15.64
C ALA A 114 1.54 -3.22 16.41
N LYS A 115 1.58 -4.57 16.38
CA LYS A 115 2.63 -5.38 17.02
C LYS A 115 4.02 -5.02 16.49
N GLN A 116 4.19 -4.96 15.16
CA GLN A 116 5.46 -4.60 14.55
C GLN A 116 5.85 -3.14 14.86
N THR A 117 4.89 -2.22 14.84
CA THR A 117 5.14 -0.84 15.23
C THR A 117 5.62 -0.76 16.68
N LEU A 118 4.93 -1.41 17.61
CA LEU A 118 5.31 -1.45 19.03
C LEU A 118 6.68 -2.11 19.29
N GLU A 119 7.03 -3.10 18.48
CA GLU A 119 8.36 -3.70 18.54
C GLU A 119 9.45 -2.71 18.10
N LEU A 120 9.18 -1.89 17.10
CA LEU A 120 10.11 -0.86 16.62
C LEU A 120 10.25 0.30 17.60
N ILE A 121 9.15 0.88 18.07
CA ILE A 121 9.15 2.10 18.88
C ILE A 121 9.32 1.86 20.39
N GLY A 122 9.17 0.62 20.83
CA GLY A 122 9.21 0.22 22.24
C GLY A 122 7.85 0.33 22.94
N LYS A 123 7.60 -0.61 23.86
CA LYS A 123 6.42 -0.62 24.74
C LYS A 123 6.64 0.27 25.95
N ASN A 124 5.56 0.71 26.59
CA ASN A 124 5.57 1.56 27.80
C ASN A 124 6.29 2.91 27.61
N THR A 125 6.38 3.40 26.38
CA THR A 125 6.96 4.69 26.04
C THR A 125 5.84 5.73 25.94
N THR A 126 6.14 6.99 26.27
CA THR A 126 5.23 8.13 26.10
C THR A 126 5.63 8.91 24.86
N TYR A 127 4.66 9.17 23.98
CA TYR A 127 4.79 10.04 22.80
C TYR A 127 3.82 11.21 22.91
N ASN A 128 4.33 12.43 22.82
CA ASN A 128 3.49 13.64 22.85
C ASN A 128 3.20 14.10 21.43
N GLY A 129 2.00 13.80 20.95
CA GLY A 129 1.54 14.04 19.59
C GLY A 129 1.85 12.87 18.65
N TYR A 130 0.86 12.58 17.79
CA TYR A 130 0.88 11.45 16.86
C TYR A 130 0.24 11.82 15.52
N LEU A 131 0.83 11.37 14.43
CA LEU A 131 0.25 11.45 13.09
C LEU A 131 0.28 10.06 12.44
N GLU A 132 -0.89 9.56 12.03
CA GLU A 132 -1.05 8.35 11.22
C GLU A 132 -1.36 8.72 9.78
N ILE A 133 -0.58 8.23 8.81
CA ILE A 133 -0.72 8.54 7.38
C ILE A 133 -1.06 7.27 6.59
N GLY A 134 -2.09 7.40 5.73
CA GLY A 134 -2.54 6.34 4.82
C GLY A 134 -3.42 5.31 5.51
N SER A 135 -4.09 5.72 6.56
CA SER A 135 -5.19 5.00 7.17
C SER A 135 -6.13 5.98 7.86
N SER A 136 -7.33 5.54 8.17
CA SER A 136 -8.35 6.36 8.82
C SER A 136 -8.23 6.40 10.36
N GLY A 137 -7.01 6.39 10.90
CA GLY A 137 -6.75 6.25 12.34
C GLY A 137 -6.94 4.82 12.85
N ARG A 138 -6.86 3.86 11.94
CA ARG A 138 -7.20 2.44 12.15
C ARG A 138 -6.32 1.75 13.19
N TYR A 139 -5.08 2.19 13.36
CA TYR A 139 -4.10 1.52 14.21
C TYR A 139 -3.92 2.18 15.57
N LEU A 140 -4.40 3.40 15.75
CA LEU A 140 -4.21 4.21 16.96
C LEU A 140 -4.70 3.51 18.22
N ASP A 141 -5.87 2.90 18.21
CA ASP A 141 -6.46 2.18 19.35
C ASP A 141 -5.57 1.04 19.85
N TYR A 142 -4.98 0.24 18.94
CA TYR A 142 -4.06 -0.83 19.30
C TYR A 142 -2.72 -0.31 19.85
N LEU A 143 -2.24 0.82 19.33
CA LEU A 143 -1.01 1.44 19.84
C LEU A 143 -1.22 1.97 21.25
N GLU A 144 -2.35 2.64 21.52
CA GLU A 144 -2.69 3.22 22.82
C GLU A 144 -2.85 2.18 23.95
N GLU A 145 -3.09 0.92 23.61
CA GLU A 145 -3.09 -0.16 24.61
C GLU A 145 -1.71 -0.42 25.22
N LYS A 146 -0.62 -0.06 24.54
CA LYS A 146 0.76 -0.45 24.89
C LYS A 146 1.72 0.72 25.01
N VAL A 147 1.38 1.88 24.45
CA VAL A 147 2.14 3.13 24.56
C VAL A 147 1.24 4.27 24.98
N ASN A 148 1.77 5.22 25.72
CA ASN A 148 1.00 6.39 26.15
C ASN A 148 1.12 7.51 25.09
N ILE A 149 0.07 7.70 24.29
CA ILE A 149 0.01 8.80 23.32
C ILE A 149 -0.73 9.96 23.95
N THR A 150 0.02 10.99 24.32
CA THR A 150 -0.51 12.25 24.89
C THR A 150 -0.60 13.32 23.80
N GLY A 151 -1.19 14.46 24.12
CA GLY A 151 -1.30 15.58 23.19
C GLY A 151 -2.26 15.32 22.02
N LYS A 152 -2.05 16.04 20.93
CA LYS A 152 -2.92 15.97 19.75
C LYS A 152 -2.60 14.72 18.90
N ARG A 153 -3.66 14.16 18.36
CA ARG A 153 -3.60 13.03 17.45
C ARG A 153 -4.19 13.44 16.10
N TYR A 154 -3.52 13.03 15.03
CA TYR A 154 -3.93 13.32 13.67
C TYR A 154 -3.94 12.04 12.84
N TYR A 155 -4.80 11.99 11.83
CA TYR A 155 -4.72 11.00 10.78
C TYR A 155 -4.89 11.65 9.42
N ALA A 156 -4.10 11.21 8.44
CA ALA A 156 -4.15 11.67 7.07
C ALA A 156 -4.58 10.52 6.15
N ASP A 157 -5.66 10.75 5.40
CA ASP A 157 -6.21 9.78 4.46
C ASP A 157 -6.81 10.49 3.24
N GLY A 158 -6.94 9.77 2.12
CA GLY A 158 -7.51 10.30 0.88
C GLY A 158 -8.97 10.72 1.01
N LYS A 159 -9.72 10.10 1.94
CA LYS A 159 -11.12 10.40 2.21
C LYS A 159 -11.36 10.58 3.70
N LYS A 160 -12.10 11.62 4.06
CA LYS A 160 -12.58 11.76 5.45
C LYS A 160 -13.54 10.60 5.76
N PRO A 161 -13.26 9.80 6.78
CA PRO A 161 -14.11 8.68 7.14
C PRO A 161 -15.47 9.15 7.66
N GLY A 162 -16.50 8.49 7.17
CA GLY A 162 -17.87 8.63 7.68
C GLY A 162 -18.14 7.70 8.88
N TYR A 163 -19.38 7.72 9.34
CA TYR A 163 -19.87 6.90 10.46
C TYR A 163 -21.03 5.98 10.07
N SER A 164 -21.16 5.64 8.79
CA SER A 164 -22.07 4.60 8.35
C SER A 164 -21.59 3.23 8.84
N ILE A 165 -22.53 2.30 9.04
CA ILE A 165 -22.19 0.93 9.48
C ILE A 165 -21.16 0.27 8.57
N PRO A 166 -21.27 0.33 7.22
CA PRO A 166 -20.25 -0.22 6.34
C PRO A 166 -18.86 0.40 6.56
N GLU A 167 -18.77 1.73 6.71
CA GLU A 167 -17.50 2.42 6.93
C GLU A 167 -16.88 2.10 8.30
N MET A 168 -17.71 1.98 9.35
CA MET A 168 -17.24 1.56 10.68
C MET A 168 -16.73 0.12 10.66
N VAL A 169 -17.41 -0.76 9.95
CA VAL A 169 -17.01 -2.17 9.76
C VAL A 169 -15.70 -2.25 8.96
N ASP A 170 -15.59 -1.52 7.86
CA ASP A 170 -14.41 -1.49 7.01
C ASP A 170 -13.18 -0.96 7.77
N ARG A 171 -13.37 0.04 8.58
CA ARG A 171 -12.37 0.62 9.48
C ARG A 171 -12.05 -0.26 10.69
N GLY A 172 -13.02 -1.05 11.12
CA GLY A 172 -12.97 -1.82 12.37
C GLY A 172 -13.02 -0.96 13.64
N GLN A 173 -13.55 0.28 13.55
CA GLN A 173 -13.67 1.23 14.66
C GLN A 173 -14.98 2.01 14.58
N ILE A 174 -15.56 2.31 15.75
CA ILE A 174 -16.78 3.12 15.89
C ILE A 174 -16.42 4.61 15.94
N THR A 175 -15.38 4.98 16.67
CA THR A 175 -14.94 6.37 16.85
C THR A 175 -13.49 6.53 16.41
N ILE A 176 -13.13 7.74 15.98
CA ILE A 176 -11.76 8.11 15.65
C ILE A 176 -11.35 9.23 16.60
N GLY A 177 -10.46 8.92 17.53
CA GLY A 177 -9.95 9.86 18.54
C GLY A 177 -8.87 10.83 18.00
N ALA A 178 -8.92 11.20 16.71
CA ALA A 178 -7.90 12.02 16.07
C ALA A 178 -8.49 13.00 15.05
N GLU A 179 -7.77 14.09 14.77
CA GLU A 179 -8.14 15.13 13.80
C GLU A 179 -7.77 14.69 12.37
N TYR A 180 -8.70 14.89 11.43
CA TYR A 180 -8.51 14.51 10.03
C TYR A 180 -7.72 15.57 9.25
N ILE A 181 -6.75 15.10 8.46
CA ILE A 181 -5.98 15.88 7.48
C ILE A 181 -6.16 15.22 6.09
N PRO A 182 -6.58 15.95 5.06
CA PRO A 182 -6.67 15.38 3.72
C PRO A 182 -5.29 14.97 3.20
N LEU A 183 -5.16 13.73 2.75
CA LEU A 183 -4.00 13.25 1.98
C LEU A 183 -4.32 13.38 0.49
N THR A 184 -3.89 14.49 -0.13
CA THR A 184 -4.14 14.77 -1.54
C THR A 184 -2.92 14.37 -2.35
N ASP A 185 -2.92 13.18 -2.95
CA ASP A 185 -1.86 12.67 -3.84
C ASP A 185 -0.41 12.89 -3.33
N TYR A 186 -0.19 12.80 -2.00
CA TYR A 186 1.07 13.09 -1.29
C TYR A 186 1.55 14.56 -1.37
N ASP A 187 0.74 15.48 -1.87
CA ASP A 187 1.03 16.93 -1.89
C ASP A 187 0.52 17.64 -0.62
N THR A 188 0.45 16.93 0.48
CA THR A 188 0.00 17.49 1.75
C THR A 188 1.17 18.10 2.51
N ASP A 189 1.09 19.39 2.75
CA ASP A 189 1.98 20.09 3.67
C ASP A 189 1.38 20.05 5.09
N TYR A 190 1.85 19.11 5.89
CA TYR A 190 1.35 18.90 7.25
C TYR A 190 1.62 20.10 8.17
N SER A 191 2.61 20.96 7.87
CA SER A 191 2.92 22.16 8.66
C SER A 191 1.82 23.21 8.66
N LYS A 192 0.89 23.14 7.70
CA LYS A 192 -0.31 24.00 7.68
C LYS A 192 -1.33 23.66 8.76
N THR A 193 -1.33 22.44 9.25
CA THR A 193 -2.29 21.95 10.27
C THR A 193 -1.59 21.58 11.58
N ILE A 194 -0.40 20.99 11.48
CA ILE A 194 0.40 20.56 12.63
C ILE A 194 1.55 21.54 12.81
N LYS A 195 1.64 22.14 13.99
CA LYS A 195 2.77 23.03 14.32
C LYS A 195 4.09 22.29 14.16
N ASN A 196 5.10 22.94 13.59
CA ASN A 196 6.44 22.38 13.47
C ASN A 196 6.97 21.97 14.86
N GLU A 197 7.70 20.87 14.89
CA GLU A 197 8.35 20.33 16.09
C GLU A 197 7.38 20.12 17.27
N SER A 198 6.17 19.63 16.99
CA SER A 198 5.12 19.49 18.00
C SER A 198 4.67 18.05 18.26
N ILE A 199 5.12 17.09 17.46
CA ILE A 199 4.76 15.66 17.63
C ILE A 199 6.00 14.78 17.74
N ASP A 200 5.85 13.64 18.42
CA ASP A 200 6.96 12.72 18.69
C ASP A 200 6.92 11.45 17.82
N LEU A 201 5.75 11.12 17.24
CA LEU A 201 5.58 9.91 16.46
C LEU A 201 4.77 10.15 15.19
N VAL A 202 5.31 9.71 14.07
CA VAL A 202 4.59 9.59 12.78
C VAL A 202 4.66 8.16 12.30
N THR A 203 3.54 7.61 11.85
CA THR A 203 3.47 6.32 11.16
C THR A 203 2.92 6.50 9.76
N VAL A 204 3.56 5.91 8.76
CA VAL A 204 3.13 5.89 7.37
C VAL A 204 2.83 4.46 6.99
N TYR A 205 1.55 4.09 6.96
CA TYR A 205 1.10 2.73 6.67
C TYR A 205 0.66 2.54 5.22
N ILE A 206 0.45 3.60 4.48
CA ILE A 206 0.38 3.54 3.02
C ILE A 206 1.79 3.38 2.45
N GLY A 207 1.97 2.53 1.44
CA GLY A 207 3.29 2.31 0.84
C GLY A 207 3.86 3.59 0.24
N PHE A 208 5.12 3.89 0.54
CA PHE A 208 5.83 5.05 -0.01
C PHE A 208 5.92 5.00 -1.54
N HIS A 209 5.87 3.81 -2.13
CA HIS A 209 5.86 3.59 -3.57
C HIS A 209 4.64 4.22 -4.29
N HIS A 210 3.57 4.57 -3.60
CA HIS A 210 2.45 5.31 -4.17
C HIS A 210 2.73 6.81 -4.31
N CYS A 211 3.76 7.33 -3.65
CA CYS A 211 4.13 8.74 -3.76
C CYS A 211 4.73 9.04 -5.15
N THR A 212 4.23 10.07 -5.83
CA THR A 212 4.82 10.54 -7.09
C THR A 212 6.26 10.97 -6.90
N ILE A 213 7.12 10.67 -7.90
CA ILE A 213 8.57 10.87 -7.80
C ILE A 213 8.95 12.32 -7.41
N ASN A 214 8.29 13.30 -8.00
CA ASN A 214 8.54 14.73 -7.75
C ASN A 214 8.02 15.22 -6.38
N LEU A 215 7.15 14.49 -5.71
CA LEU A 215 6.59 14.87 -4.40
C LEU A 215 7.29 14.19 -3.22
N ARG A 216 8.13 13.18 -3.45
CA ARG A 216 8.77 12.40 -2.38
C ARG A 216 9.53 13.25 -1.37
N THR A 217 10.35 14.18 -1.84
CA THR A 217 11.13 15.07 -0.97
C THR A 217 10.21 15.97 -0.16
N THR A 218 9.21 16.58 -0.79
CA THR A 218 8.23 17.45 -0.11
C THR A 218 7.45 16.67 0.94
N PHE A 219 7.00 15.47 0.61
CA PHE A 219 6.25 14.59 1.52
C PHE A 219 7.06 14.24 2.78
N ILE A 220 8.27 13.71 2.63
CA ILE A 220 9.13 13.33 3.76
C ILE A 220 9.59 14.57 4.54
N SER A 221 9.91 15.69 3.87
CA SER A 221 10.28 16.95 4.54
C SER A 221 9.12 17.52 5.36
N SER A 222 7.90 17.44 4.86
CA SER A 222 6.70 17.86 5.58
C SER A 222 6.51 17.06 6.87
N ILE A 223 6.69 15.73 6.82
CA ILE A 223 6.68 14.86 8.01
C ILE A 223 7.80 15.29 8.98
N ARG A 224 9.03 15.46 8.47
CA ARG A 224 10.18 15.87 9.29
C ARG A 224 9.91 17.17 10.03
N ASN A 225 9.31 18.14 9.39
CA ASN A 225 9.04 19.45 9.99
C ASN A 225 8.08 19.35 11.18
N THR A 226 7.09 18.45 11.16
CA THR A 226 6.16 18.26 12.28
C THR A 226 6.76 17.55 13.48
N LEU A 227 7.72 16.66 13.26
CA LEU A 227 8.42 15.91 14.31
C LEU A 227 9.36 16.79 15.12
N ARG A 228 9.43 16.60 16.43
CA ARG A 228 10.53 17.10 17.26
C ARG A 228 11.84 16.42 16.92
N THR A 229 12.98 17.03 17.19
CA THR A 229 14.28 16.37 17.16
C THR A 229 14.25 15.15 18.09
N GLY A 230 14.72 14.00 17.63
CA GLY A 230 14.58 12.71 18.31
C GLY A 230 13.24 12.01 18.09
N GLY A 231 12.26 12.67 17.47
CA GLY A 231 10.97 12.08 17.11
C GLY A 231 11.12 10.94 16.12
N LYS A 232 10.13 10.03 16.11
CA LYS A 232 10.18 8.77 15.39
C LYS A 232 9.27 8.79 14.16
N LEU A 233 9.78 8.27 13.05
CA LEU A 233 9.04 7.95 11.83
C LEU A 233 9.08 6.43 11.62
N VAL A 234 7.91 5.80 11.58
CA VAL A 234 7.75 4.41 11.12
C VAL A 234 7.21 4.46 9.70
N LEU A 235 7.94 3.92 8.75
CA LEU A 235 7.60 3.93 7.34
C LEU A 235 7.41 2.50 6.83
N ARG A 236 6.31 2.24 6.14
CA ARG A 236 5.98 0.97 5.53
C ARG A 236 6.28 0.96 4.04
N ASP A 237 6.93 -0.09 3.54
CA ASP A 237 7.01 -0.39 2.11
C ASP A 237 7.40 -1.85 1.84
N HIS A 238 7.40 -2.25 0.57
CA HIS A 238 7.89 -3.54 0.10
C HIS A 238 9.36 -3.46 -0.31
N ASP A 239 10.13 -4.52 -0.02
CA ASP A 239 11.50 -4.61 -0.51
C ASP A 239 11.54 -5.16 -1.94
N CYS A 240 11.47 -4.28 -2.90
CA CYS A 240 11.48 -4.62 -4.33
C CYS A 240 12.90 -4.60 -4.91
N PHE A 241 13.73 -5.55 -4.49
CA PHE A 241 15.16 -5.61 -4.83
C PHE A 241 15.45 -6.19 -6.23
N ASP A 242 14.52 -6.93 -6.85
CA ASP A 242 14.66 -7.49 -8.20
C ASP A 242 13.34 -7.47 -8.99
N GLU A 243 13.38 -7.84 -10.27
CA GLU A 243 12.22 -7.83 -11.17
C GLU A 243 11.16 -8.89 -10.82
N ASN A 244 11.54 -10.02 -10.24
CA ASN A 244 10.57 -11.02 -9.77
C ASN A 244 9.80 -10.49 -8.56
N GLN A 245 10.51 -9.81 -7.64
CA GLN A 245 9.90 -9.19 -6.47
C GLN A 245 8.97 -8.05 -6.88
N LYS A 246 9.38 -7.19 -7.82
CA LYS A 246 8.51 -6.14 -8.38
C LYS A 246 7.26 -6.74 -9.02
N THR A 247 7.41 -7.81 -9.79
CA THR A 247 6.26 -8.52 -10.41
C THR A 247 5.34 -9.13 -9.36
N MET A 248 5.90 -9.71 -8.30
CA MET A 248 5.13 -10.27 -7.17
C MET A 248 4.30 -9.19 -6.47
N VAL A 249 4.92 -8.06 -6.16
CA VAL A 249 4.23 -6.91 -5.52
C VAL A 249 3.20 -6.30 -6.45
N ALA A 250 3.52 -6.14 -7.74
CA ALA A 250 2.56 -5.63 -8.73
C ALA A 250 1.31 -6.52 -8.83
N LEU A 251 1.48 -7.84 -8.89
CA LEU A 251 0.34 -8.75 -8.91
C LEU A 251 -0.44 -8.74 -7.59
N ALA A 252 0.23 -8.57 -6.45
CA ALA A 252 -0.44 -8.43 -5.17
C ALA A 252 -1.35 -7.19 -5.12
N HIS A 253 -0.90 -6.06 -5.68
CA HIS A 253 -1.73 -4.86 -5.86
C HIS A 253 -2.90 -5.10 -6.80
N ASP A 254 -2.66 -5.73 -7.96
CA ASP A 254 -3.74 -6.06 -8.91
C ASP A 254 -4.83 -6.91 -8.24
N VAL A 255 -4.43 -7.92 -7.48
CA VAL A 255 -5.37 -8.82 -6.77
C VAL A 255 -6.05 -8.12 -5.60
N PHE A 256 -5.35 -7.23 -4.89
CA PHE A 256 -5.95 -6.44 -3.83
C PHE A 256 -7.04 -5.51 -4.38
N ASN A 257 -6.73 -4.70 -5.40
CA ASN A 257 -7.69 -3.81 -6.03
C ASN A 257 -8.87 -4.56 -6.63
N MET A 258 -8.60 -5.69 -7.30
CA MET A 258 -9.64 -6.57 -7.84
C MET A 258 -10.57 -7.09 -6.74
N GLY A 259 -10.03 -7.51 -5.61
CA GLY A 259 -10.79 -8.07 -4.49
C GLY A 259 -11.53 -7.03 -3.64
N THR A 260 -11.13 -5.77 -3.71
CA THR A 260 -11.83 -4.62 -3.11
C THR A 260 -12.77 -3.93 -4.10
N GLU A 261 -13.06 -4.58 -5.23
CA GLU A 261 -14.04 -4.15 -6.24
C GLU A 261 -13.64 -2.90 -7.04
N GLU A 262 -12.34 -2.51 -6.98
CA GLU A 262 -11.83 -1.47 -7.86
C GLU A 262 -11.83 -1.94 -9.32
N ASN A 263 -12.18 -1.03 -10.24
CA ASN A 263 -12.17 -1.37 -11.66
C ASN A 263 -10.76 -1.33 -12.26
N TRP A 264 -10.59 -1.90 -13.46
CA TRP A 264 -9.30 -1.91 -14.14
C TRP A 264 -8.74 -0.50 -14.43
N GLU A 265 -9.60 0.48 -14.68
CA GLU A 265 -9.16 1.85 -14.96
C GLU A 265 -8.47 2.47 -13.74
N TYR A 266 -9.03 2.28 -12.56
CA TYR A 266 -8.40 2.66 -11.29
C TYR A 266 -7.08 1.92 -11.09
N ASN A 267 -7.11 0.58 -11.16
CA ASN A 267 -5.94 -0.27 -10.95
C ASN A 267 -4.77 0.08 -11.88
N SER A 268 -5.04 0.34 -13.15
CA SER A 268 -4.01 0.63 -14.14
C SER A 268 -3.40 2.04 -14.05
N LYS A 269 -4.06 2.96 -13.34
CA LYS A 269 -3.59 4.34 -13.10
C LYS A 269 -2.90 4.52 -11.76
N GLU A 270 -2.96 3.52 -10.91
CA GLU A 270 -2.32 3.56 -9.59
C GLU A 270 -0.81 3.70 -9.74
N ILE A 271 -0.24 4.68 -9.03
CA ILE A 271 1.20 4.91 -9.02
C ILE A 271 1.87 3.81 -8.19
N ARG A 272 2.86 3.15 -8.79
CA ARG A 272 3.59 2.03 -8.18
C ARG A 272 5.08 2.16 -8.48
N ASN A 273 5.76 3.01 -7.73
CA ASN A 273 7.21 3.19 -7.82
C ASN A 273 7.90 2.20 -6.88
N PHE A 274 8.08 0.97 -7.30
CA PHE A 274 8.67 -0.07 -6.46
C PHE A 274 10.16 0.15 -6.23
N TYR A 275 10.55 0.34 -4.98
CA TYR A 275 11.93 0.58 -4.54
C TYR A 275 12.45 -0.60 -3.72
N SER A 276 13.79 -0.73 -3.61
CA SER A 276 14.39 -1.52 -2.54
C SER A 276 14.34 -0.74 -1.22
N LEU A 277 14.29 -1.43 -0.08
CA LEU A 277 14.35 -0.77 1.22
C LEU A 277 15.66 0.01 1.40
N ASN A 278 16.75 -0.47 0.81
CA ASN A 278 18.02 0.25 0.84
C ASN A 278 17.91 1.65 0.20
N PHE A 279 17.25 1.75 -0.96
CA PHE A 279 16.98 3.04 -1.59
C PHE A 279 16.12 3.93 -0.68
N ILE A 280 15.05 3.38 -0.08
CA ILE A 280 14.16 4.16 0.78
C ILE A 280 14.92 4.68 2.01
N CYS A 281 15.73 3.82 2.65
CA CYS A 281 16.53 4.21 3.81
C CYS A 281 17.49 5.36 3.47
N GLN A 282 18.25 5.25 2.39
CA GLN A 282 19.18 6.30 1.95
C GLN A 282 18.44 7.61 1.64
N PHE A 283 17.32 7.53 0.90
CA PHE A 283 16.53 8.69 0.55
C PHE A 283 15.98 9.44 1.77
N VAL A 284 15.48 8.70 2.77
CA VAL A 284 14.94 9.30 4.00
C VAL A 284 16.06 9.90 4.86
N GLU A 285 17.25 9.27 4.90
CA GLU A 285 18.43 9.80 5.60
C GLU A 285 18.92 11.11 4.98
N GLU A 286 18.92 11.24 3.65
CA GLU A 286 19.29 12.48 2.94
C GLU A 286 18.39 13.67 3.31
N ILE A 287 17.17 13.42 3.80
CA ILE A 287 16.20 14.45 4.21
C ILE A 287 16.34 14.81 5.72
N GLY A 288 17.34 14.27 6.43
CA GLY A 288 17.62 14.63 7.82
C GLY A 288 16.94 13.72 8.84
N PHE A 289 16.84 12.46 8.50
CA PHE A 289 16.56 11.38 9.43
C PHE A 289 17.81 10.51 9.59
N LYS A 290 17.82 9.72 10.66
CA LYS A 290 18.75 8.62 10.87
C LYS A 290 17.96 7.32 10.83
N PHE A 291 18.36 6.37 9.98
CA PHE A 291 17.81 5.03 10.00
C PHE A 291 18.32 4.29 11.25
N ASP A 292 17.41 3.78 12.08
CA ASP A 292 17.73 3.12 13.33
C ASP A 292 18.24 1.67 13.14
N LYS A 293 18.49 1.26 11.87
CA LYS A 293 18.91 -0.10 11.46
C LYS A 293 17.95 -1.19 11.94
N ARG A 294 16.68 -0.83 12.09
CA ARG A 294 15.59 -1.71 12.48
C ARG A 294 14.55 -1.80 11.38
N THR A 295 14.40 -3.00 10.85
CA THR A 295 13.40 -3.37 9.83
C THR A 295 12.70 -4.63 10.27
N LEU A 296 11.38 -4.61 10.26
CA LEU A 296 10.56 -5.78 10.56
C LEU A 296 9.73 -6.16 9.34
N PHE A 297 9.97 -7.35 8.82
CA PHE A 297 9.19 -7.92 7.73
C PHE A 297 7.92 -8.57 8.28
N GLN A 298 6.83 -8.45 7.54
CA GLN A 298 5.61 -9.17 7.84
C GLN A 298 5.84 -10.66 7.66
N GLU A 299 5.59 -11.44 8.71
CA GLU A 299 5.82 -12.89 8.69
C GLU A 299 4.95 -13.60 7.64
N GLY A 300 5.58 -14.46 6.85
CA GLY A 300 4.90 -15.24 5.82
C GLY A 300 4.41 -14.44 4.61
N ASP A 301 4.81 -13.16 4.49
CA ASP A 301 4.49 -12.31 3.35
C ASP A 301 5.56 -12.37 2.26
N PRO A 302 5.27 -13.01 1.10
CA PRO A 302 6.22 -13.09 0.00
C PRO A 302 6.39 -11.75 -0.74
N THR A 303 5.55 -10.76 -0.49
CA THR A 303 5.71 -9.40 -1.04
C THR A 303 6.78 -8.60 -0.31
N LYS A 304 7.41 -9.19 0.72
CA LYS A 304 8.46 -8.54 1.51
C LYS A 304 8.06 -7.18 2.07
N ASN A 305 6.80 -7.10 2.52
CA ASN A 305 6.31 -5.90 3.18
C ASN A 305 6.98 -5.72 4.54
N ALA A 306 7.45 -4.51 4.83
CA ALA A 306 8.25 -4.24 6.01
C ALA A 306 7.95 -2.87 6.61
N LEU A 307 8.19 -2.73 7.91
CA LEU A 307 8.26 -1.47 8.62
C LEU A 307 9.72 -1.12 8.91
N MET A 308 10.08 0.14 8.70
CA MET A 308 11.40 0.72 8.97
C MET A 308 11.26 1.83 10.01
N LEU A 309 12.20 1.91 10.95
CA LEU A 309 12.23 2.95 11.97
C LEU A 309 13.32 3.98 11.67
N PHE A 310 12.93 5.25 11.71
CA PHE A 310 13.81 6.40 11.56
C PHE A 310 13.66 7.38 12.74
N THR A 311 14.74 8.08 13.05
CA THR A 311 14.75 9.14 14.05
C THR A 311 15.13 10.47 13.41
N LYS A 312 14.35 11.53 13.63
CA LYS A 312 14.71 12.89 13.20
C LYS A 312 15.97 13.36 13.90
N ILE A 313 16.96 13.84 13.14
CA ILE A 313 18.21 14.44 13.61
C ILE A 313 18.19 15.94 13.43
#